data_1ab73ac047ddd998d3b6b40d5df85bdb
#
_entry.id   1ab73ac047ddd998d3b6b40d5df85bdb
#
_cell.length_a   1.000
_cell.length_b   1.000
_cell.length_c   1.000
_cell.angle_alpha   90.00
_cell.angle_beta   90.00
_cell.angle_gamma   90.00
#
_symmetry.space_group_name_H-M   'P 1'
#
loop_
_entity.id
_entity.type
_entity.pdbx_description
1 polymer ?
#
loop_
_entity_poly.entity_id
_entity_poly.type
_entity_poly.pdbx_seq_one_letter_code
_entity_poly.pdbx_strand_id
1 'polypeptide(L)'
;GALSIIPFIIMGGLLILAAIPILKLKGLEPKDTQTHSASPLILIKRAPTVASACVVVGSVDLALISLLPAMITRTPEAAPILALIIVPAMALGATSLQYPIAILADKYGLRKVGVITVCAGLIFASLIPFFLGSIFVTLIFGFLAAGLVYALYSIGLAMLSRRFSGAEIVAANAGFVILFELSNLMGPWVAGFLLDINMRLGLPIFTLSIG
;
A
#
# COMPACT_ATOMS: atom_id res chain seq x y z
N GLY A 1 -16.56 -4.19 27.29
CA GLY A 1 -16.39 -3.33 28.42
C GLY A 1 -15.70 -2.01 28.09
N ALA A 2 -15.41 -1.19 29.11
CA ALA A 2 -14.84 0.16 28.94
C ALA A 2 -13.50 0.19 28.17
N LEU A 3 -12.70 -0.86 28.24
CA LEU A 3 -11.41 -0.97 27.52
C LEU A 3 -11.56 -1.03 25.99
N SER A 4 -12.70 -1.43 25.46
CA SER A 4 -12.94 -1.46 24.01
C SER A 4 -13.26 -0.09 23.40
N ILE A 5 -13.60 0.92 24.23
CA ILE A 5 -13.96 2.26 23.77
C ILE A 5 -12.73 3.18 23.71
N ILE A 6 -11.71 2.91 24.53
CA ILE A 6 -10.49 3.75 24.65
C ILE A 6 -9.79 3.99 23.30
N PRO A 7 -9.55 2.97 22.44
CA PRO A 7 -8.92 3.19 21.14
C PRO A 7 -9.73 4.13 20.23
N PHE A 8 -11.06 4.03 20.27
CA PHE A 8 -11.93 4.90 19.47
C PHE A 8 -11.92 6.35 19.95
N ILE A 9 -11.86 6.57 21.28
CA ILE A 9 -11.75 7.91 21.86
C ILE A 9 -10.39 8.53 21.50
N ILE A 10 -9.30 7.76 21.60
CA ILE A 10 -7.95 8.23 21.23
C ILE A 10 -7.92 8.57 19.74
N MET A 11 -8.44 7.71 18.88
CA MET A 11 -8.46 7.94 17.43
C MET A 11 -9.33 9.16 17.07
N GLY A 12 -10.50 9.31 17.70
CA GLY A 12 -11.35 10.50 17.54
C GLY A 12 -10.66 11.78 18.00
N GLY A 13 -9.97 11.74 19.16
CA GLY A 13 -9.19 12.86 19.65
C GLY A 13 -8.05 13.26 18.72
N LEU A 14 -7.32 12.30 18.17
CA LEU A 14 -6.26 12.55 17.18
C LEU A 14 -6.80 13.15 15.89
N LEU A 15 -7.97 12.70 15.41
CA LEU A 15 -8.62 13.29 14.24
C LEU A 15 -9.05 14.74 14.48
N ILE A 16 -9.61 15.06 15.65
CA ILE A 16 -9.95 16.44 16.03
C ILE A 16 -8.69 17.30 16.10
N LEU A 17 -7.61 16.81 16.71
CA LEU A 17 -6.32 17.48 16.78
C LEU A 17 -5.72 17.75 15.39
N ALA A 18 -5.84 16.81 14.47
CA ALA A 18 -5.41 16.95 13.08
C ALA A 18 -6.25 17.98 12.28
N ALA A 19 -7.49 18.23 12.69
CA ALA A 19 -8.33 19.25 12.08
C ALA A 19 -7.94 20.70 12.45
N ILE A 20 -7.26 20.90 13.59
CA ILE A 20 -6.89 22.24 14.09
C ILE A 20 -6.03 23.04 13.10
N PRO A 21 -4.93 22.48 12.51
CA PRO A 21 -4.16 23.21 11.52
C PRO A 21 -4.97 23.52 10.25
N ILE A 22 -5.90 22.65 9.86
CA ILE A 22 -6.74 22.86 8.68
C ILE A 22 -7.67 24.06 8.89
N LEU A 23 -8.24 24.23 10.08
CA LEU A 23 -9.09 25.37 10.42
C LEU A 23 -8.36 26.72 10.37
N LYS A 24 -7.02 26.71 10.55
CA LYS A 24 -6.18 27.91 10.43
C LYS A 24 -5.81 28.27 8.99
N LEU A 25 -6.06 27.40 8.03
CA LEU A 25 -5.74 27.61 6.61
C LEU A 25 -6.83 28.38 5.83
N LYS A 26 -7.72 29.12 6.52
CA LYS A 26 -8.71 30.00 5.90
C LYS A 26 -8.02 31.00 4.97
N GLY A 27 -8.37 31.01 3.68
CA GLY A 27 -7.82 31.91 2.67
C GLY A 27 -6.75 31.30 1.75
N LEU A 28 -6.35 30.03 1.96
CA LEU A 28 -5.49 29.28 1.03
C LEU A 28 -6.31 28.37 0.09
N GLU A 29 -7.61 28.57 0.01
CA GLU A 29 -8.46 27.86 -0.94
C GLU A 29 -7.98 28.13 -2.36
N PRO A 30 -7.75 27.09 -3.18
CA PRO A 30 -7.39 27.26 -4.58
C PRO A 30 -8.54 28.03 -5.25
N LYS A 31 -8.26 29.24 -5.77
CA LYS A 31 -9.23 29.94 -6.62
C LYS A 31 -9.57 29.02 -7.78
N ASP A 32 -10.87 28.88 -8.07
CA ASP A 32 -11.47 28.05 -9.11
C ASP A 32 -10.50 27.70 -10.26
N THR A 33 -9.89 26.56 -10.16
CA THR A 33 -9.20 25.94 -11.27
C THR A 33 -10.26 25.14 -12.02
N GLN A 34 -10.41 25.41 -13.31
CA GLN A 34 -11.30 24.67 -14.20
C GLN A 34 -11.22 23.18 -13.85
N THR A 35 -12.37 22.60 -13.51
CA THR A 35 -12.51 21.21 -13.12
C THR A 35 -12.18 20.32 -14.30
N HIS A 36 -10.90 20.00 -14.48
CA HIS A 36 -10.53 18.88 -15.33
C HIS A 36 -11.08 17.61 -14.69
N SER A 37 -11.88 16.88 -15.45
CA SER A 37 -12.48 15.63 -15.00
C SER A 37 -11.40 14.69 -14.44
N ALA A 38 -11.50 14.37 -13.16
CA ALA A 38 -10.66 13.38 -12.51
C ALA A 38 -11.00 11.99 -13.07
N SER A 39 -10.22 11.51 -14.03
CA SER A 39 -10.46 10.21 -14.65
C SER A 39 -9.22 9.32 -14.56
N PRO A 40 -9.33 8.10 -14.01
CA PRO A 40 -8.25 7.10 -14.03
C PRO A 40 -7.73 6.82 -15.45
N LEU A 41 -8.58 7.01 -16.47
CA LEU A 41 -8.22 6.81 -17.89
C LEU A 41 -7.14 7.79 -18.37
N ILE A 42 -7.08 9.00 -17.81
CA ILE A 42 -6.01 9.97 -18.12
C ILE A 42 -4.67 9.41 -17.65
N LEU A 43 -4.64 8.83 -16.45
CA LEU A 43 -3.46 8.22 -15.88
C LEU A 43 -2.97 7.04 -16.70
N ILE A 44 -3.87 6.13 -17.06
CA ILE A 44 -3.56 4.94 -17.87
C ILE A 44 -2.99 5.35 -19.24
N LYS A 45 -3.57 6.36 -19.91
CA LYS A 45 -3.13 6.80 -21.22
C LYS A 45 -1.84 7.62 -21.21
N ARG A 46 -1.71 8.55 -20.26
CA ARG A 46 -0.59 9.51 -20.22
C ARG A 46 0.57 9.10 -19.32
N ALA A 47 0.33 8.26 -18.31
CA ALA A 47 1.32 7.81 -17.35
C ALA A 47 1.16 6.31 -17.01
N PRO A 48 1.27 5.39 -17.98
CA PRO A 48 1.01 3.96 -17.78
C PRO A 48 1.89 3.34 -16.69
N THR A 49 3.14 3.77 -16.56
CA THR A 49 4.05 3.30 -15.49
C THR A 49 3.54 3.69 -14.09
N VAL A 50 2.95 4.89 -13.95
CA VAL A 50 2.36 5.33 -12.67
C VAL A 50 1.08 4.55 -12.40
N ALA A 51 0.28 4.31 -13.44
CA ALA A 51 -0.95 3.52 -13.33
C ALA A 51 -0.66 2.07 -12.93
N SER A 52 0.34 1.42 -13.55
CA SER A 52 0.73 0.05 -13.16
C SER A 52 1.28 -0.02 -11.74
N ALA A 53 2.12 0.93 -11.33
CA ALA A 53 2.60 1.02 -9.96
C ALA A 53 1.45 1.12 -8.95
N CYS A 54 0.45 1.94 -9.28
CA CYS A 54 -0.74 2.15 -8.46
C CYS A 54 -1.55 0.86 -8.30
N VAL A 55 -1.76 0.12 -9.40
CA VAL A 55 -2.48 -1.16 -9.39
C VAL A 55 -1.75 -2.21 -8.56
N VAL A 56 -0.44 -2.33 -8.73
CA VAL A 56 0.37 -3.29 -7.95
C VAL A 56 0.30 -2.98 -6.46
N VAL A 57 0.56 -1.72 -6.07
CA VAL A 57 0.55 -1.35 -4.65
C VAL A 57 -0.82 -1.58 -4.04
N GLY A 58 -1.89 -1.05 -4.64
CA GLY A 58 -3.24 -1.19 -4.10
C GLY A 58 -3.66 -2.65 -3.96
N SER A 59 -3.48 -3.45 -5.01
CA SER A 59 -3.89 -4.86 -4.98
C SER A 59 -3.14 -5.67 -3.92
N VAL A 60 -1.82 -5.47 -3.79
CA VAL A 60 -0.98 -6.26 -2.88
C VAL A 60 -1.12 -5.78 -1.43
N ASP A 61 -1.18 -4.48 -1.19
CA ASP A 61 -1.24 -3.90 0.15
C ASP A 61 -2.44 -4.42 0.94
N LEU A 62 -3.65 -4.21 0.43
CA LEU A 62 -4.86 -4.65 1.14
C LEU A 62 -5.02 -6.18 1.15
N ALA A 63 -4.53 -6.89 0.11
CA ALA A 63 -4.54 -8.35 0.12
C ALA A 63 -3.66 -8.91 1.25
N LEU A 64 -2.46 -8.37 1.45
CA LEU A 64 -1.59 -8.80 2.55
C LEU A 64 -2.20 -8.46 3.92
N ILE A 65 -2.68 -7.24 4.11
CA ILE A 65 -3.24 -6.79 5.41
C ILE A 65 -4.47 -7.63 5.80
N SER A 66 -5.34 -7.95 4.84
CA SER A 66 -6.60 -8.65 5.13
C SER A 66 -6.45 -10.17 5.19
N LEU A 67 -5.64 -10.76 4.30
CA LEU A 67 -5.60 -12.21 4.15
C LEU A 67 -4.49 -12.87 4.96
N LEU A 68 -3.40 -12.18 5.24
CA LEU A 68 -2.27 -12.78 5.95
C LEU A 68 -2.61 -13.20 7.39
N PRO A 69 -3.33 -12.41 8.21
CA PRO A 69 -3.79 -12.88 9.52
C PRO A 69 -4.70 -14.11 9.44
N ALA A 70 -5.63 -14.12 8.47
CA ALA A 70 -6.52 -15.25 8.26
C ALA A 70 -5.77 -16.52 7.82
N MET A 71 -4.74 -16.37 7.00
CA MET A 71 -3.88 -17.46 6.56
C MET A 71 -3.05 -18.03 7.73
N ILE A 72 -2.50 -17.17 8.59
CA ILE A 72 -1.76 -17.56 9.81
C ILE A 72 -2.66 -18.38 10.74
N THR A 73 -3.90 -17.94 10.98
CA THR A 73 -4.83 -18.65 11.88
C THR A 73 -5.27 -20.01 11.34
N ARG A 74 -5.19 -20.22 10.02
CA ARG A 74 -5.51 -21.52 9.38
C ARG A 74 -4.29 -22.44 9.24
N THR A 75 -3.09 -21.98 9.60
CA THR A 75 -1.84 -22.76 9.49
C THR A 75 -1.49 -23.35 10.86
N PRO A 76 -1.53 -24.69 11.03
CA PRO A 76 -1.31 -25.33 12.34
C PRO A 76 0.11 -25.08 12.92
N GLU A 77 1.12 -24.92 12.06
CA GLU A 77 2.50 -24.68 12.48
C GLU A 77 2.75 -23.22 12.89
N ALA A 78 1.82 -22.30 12.61
CA ALA A 78 1.97 -20.89 12.92
C ALA A 78 1.55 -20.57 14.36
N ALA A 79 2.37 -19.80 15.07
CA ALA A 79 2.01 -19.37 16.41
C ALA A 79 0.82 -18.37 16.36
N PRO A 80 -0.23 -18.56 17.19
CA PRO A 80 -1.43 -17.71 17.15
C PRO A 80 -1.15 -16.21 17.35
N ILE A 81 -0.14 -15.87 18.15
CA ILE A 81 0.27 -14.48 18.38
C ILE A 81 0.72 -13.77 17.08
N LEU A 82 1.22 -14.54 16.10
CA LEU A 82 1.70 -13.98 14.85
C LEU A 82 0.57 -13.28 14.07
N ALA A 83 -0.66 -13.81 14.12
CA ALA A 83 -1.82 -13.18 13.49
C ALA A 83 -2.15 -11.79 14.04
N LEU A 84 -1.81 -11.51 15.31
CA LEU A 84 -2.04 -10.23 15.96
C LEU A 84 -0.92 -9.23 15.67
N ILE A 85 0.33 -9.69 15.54
CA ILE A 85 1.49 -8.79 15.44
C ILE A 85 1.97 -8.58 13.99
N ILE A 86 1.52 -9.38 13.03
CA ILE A 86 1.97 -9.27 11.63
C ILE A 86 1.55 -7.95 10.99
N VAL A 87 0.30 -7.51 11.18
CA VAL A 87 -0.20 -6.24 10.61
C VAL A 87 0.54 -5.03 11.19
N PRO A 88 0.73 -4.89 12.53
CA PRO A 88 1.62 -3.88 13.08
C PRO A 88 3.05 -3.90 12.52
N ALA A 89 3.65 -5.09 12.34
CA ALA A 89 4.98 -5.21 11.75
C ALA A 89 5.01 -4.71 10.29
N MET A 90 4.00 -5.04 9.50
CA MET A 90 3.83 -4.54 8.13
C MET A 90 3.66 -3.02 8.10
N ALA A 91 2.85 -2.45 9.00
CA ALA A 91 2.66 -1.01 9.12
C ALA A 91 3.96 -0.27 9.47
N LEU A 92 4.77 -0.85 10.37
CA LEU A 92 6.11 -0.34 10.68
C LEU A 92 7.02 -0.39 9.46
N GLY A 93 6.98 -1.46 8.67
CA GLY A 93 7.71 -1.56 7.40
C GLY A 93 7.28 -0.47 6.42
N ALA A 94 5.97 -0.35 6.20
CA ALA A 94 5.39 0.63 5.28
C ALA A 94 5.79 2.07 5.64
N THR A 95 5.81 2.42 6.92
CA THR A 95 6.16 3.78 7.36
C THR A 95 7.67 4.03 7.38
N SER A 96 8.47 3.07 7.87
CA SER A 96 9.91 3.28 8.07
C SER A 96 10.72 3.19 6.78
N LEU A 97 10.33 2.34 5.82
CA LEU A 97 11.08 2.17 4.57
C LEU A 97 10.76 3.22 3.50
N GLN A 98 9.64 3.93 3.59
CA GLN A 98 9.27 4.97 2.62
C GLN A 98 10.34 6.05 2.47
N TYR A 99 10.82 6.60 3.59
CA TYR A 99 11.78 7.70 3.57
C TYR A 99 13.14 7.30 2.99
N PRO A 100 13.83 6.24 3.44
CA PRO A 100 15.11 5.83 2.85
C PRO A 100 14.98 5.43 1.38
N ILE A 101 13.88 4.79 0.98
CA ILE A 101 13.65 4.42 -0.42
C ILE A 101 13.39 5.67 -1.28
N ALA A 102 12.69 6.68 -0.77
CA ALA A 102 12.50 7.94 -1.48
C ALA A 102 13.83 8.65 -1.76
N ILE A 103 14.75 8.70 -0.78
CA ILE A 103 16.10 9.24 -0.97
C ILE A 103 16.86 8.45 -2.05
N LEU A 104 16.80 7.12 -2.02
CA LEU A 104 17.42 6.29 -3.04
C LEU A 104 16.82 6.54 -4.42
N ALA A 105 15.50 6.73 -4.49
CA ALA A 105 14.80 7.00 -5.74
C ALA A 105 15.18 8.37 -6.33
N ASP A 106 15.39 9.39 -5.50
CA ASP A 106 15.89 10.70 -5.96
C ASP A 106 17.33 10.63 -6.46
N LYS A 107 18.18 9.82 -5.81
CA LYS A 107 19.59 9.68 -6.17
C LYS A 107 19.81 8.80 -7.41
N TYR A 108 19.12 7.67 -7.53
CA TYR A 108 19.35 6.65 -8.56
C TYR A 108 18.30 6.61 -9.65
N GLY A 109 17.26 7.42 -9.54
CA GLY A 109 16.14 7.53 -10.47
C GLY A 109 14.90 6.75 -10.05
N LEU A 110 13.76 7.43 -10.08
CA LEU A 110 12.44 6.93 -9.59
C LEU A 110 12.05 5.59 -10.24
N ARG A 111 12.24 5.47 -11.56
CA ARG A 111 11.84 4.25 -12.29
C ARG A 111 12.70 3.04 -11.90
N LYS A 112 14.02 3.22 -11.83
CA LYS A 112 14.95 2.14 -11.51
C LYS A 112 14.73 1.63 -10.08
N VAL A 113 14.68 2.55 -9.12
CA VAL A 113 14.45 2.19 -7.72
C VAL A 113 13.05 1.59 -7.54
N GLY A 114 12.02 2.16 -8.19
CA GLY A 114 10.66 1.63 -8.13
C GLY A 114 10.56 0.18 -8.59
N VAL A 115 11.18 -0.17 -9.73
CA VAL A 115 11.19 -1.56 -10.23
C VAL A 115 11.91 -2.50 -9.25
N ILE A 116 13.11 -2.12 -8.78
CA ILE A 116 13.87 -2.95 -7.82
C ILE A 116 13.06 -3.16 -6.54
N THR A 117 12.46 -2.10 -6.03
CA THR A 117 11.70 -2.10 -4.78
C THR A 117 10.46 -2.99 -4.89
N VAL A 118 9.69 -2.85 -5.96
CA VAL A 118 8.49 -3.68 -6.14
C VAL A 118 8.84 -5.14 -6.35
N CYS A 119 9.83 -5.46 -7.18
CA CYS A 119 10.26 -6.85 -7.38
C CYS A 119 10.72 -7.49 -6.06
N ALA A 120 11.54 -6.78 -5.27
CA ALA A 120 11.97 -7.29 -3.97
C ALA A 120 10.78 -7.46 -3.00
N GLY A 121 9.86 -6.49 -2.94
CA GLY A 121 8.67 -6.57 -2.10
C GLY A 121 7.75 -7.74 -2.44
N LEU A 122 7.51 -7.98 -3.74
CA LEU A 122 6.72 -9.11 -4.23
C LEU A 122 7.39 -10.46 -3.95
N ILE A 123 8.72 -10.53 -4.06
CA ILE A 123 9.48 -11.74 -3.69
C ILE A 123 9.30 -12.02 -2.18
N PHE A 124 9.50 -11.03 -1.31
CA PHE A 124 9.29 -11.23 0.12
C PHE A 124 7.84 -11.61 0.44
N ALA A 125 6.86 -10.98 -0.18
CA ALA A 125 5.45 -11.33 -0.01
C ALA A 125 5.16 -12.78 -0.43
N SER A 126 5.71 -13.22 -1.56
CA SER A 126 5.53 -14.60 -2.07
C SER A 126 6.21 -15.67 -1.21
N LEU A 127 7.23 -15.30 -0.46
CA LEU A 127 7.92 -16.23 0.44
C LEU A 127 7.25 -16.42 1.80
N ILE A 128 6.41 -15.48 2.25
CA ILE A 128 5.76 -15.54 3.57
C ILE A 128 5.07 -16.89 3.84
N PRO A 129 4.27 -17.47 2.92
CA PRO A 129 3.54 -18.72 3.18
C PRO A 129 4.43 -19.93 3.54
N PHE A 130 5.68 -19.90 3.13
CA PHE A 130 6.63 -20.99 3.36
C PHE A 130 7.34 -20.91 4.73
N PHE A 131 7.23 -19.77 5.40
CA PHE A 131 7.94 -19.50 6.65
C PHE A 131 7.01 -19.21 7.85
N LEU A 132 5.71 -19.50 7.74
CA LEU A 132 4.72 -19.24 8.80
C LEU A 132 5.02 -19.95 10.13
N GLY A 133 5.79 -21.04 10.11
CA GLY A 133 6.26 -21.72 11.31
C GLY A 133 7.34 -20.94 12.09
N SER A 134 7.95 -19.92 11.49
CA SER A 134 8.97 -19.09 12.13
C SER A 134 8.47 -17.67 12.34
N ILE A 135 8.17 -17.27 13.57
CA ILE A 135 7.67 -15.92 13.91
C ILE A 135 8.61 -14.84 13.36
N PHE A 136 9.92 -14.97 13.64
CA PHE A 136 10.92 -13.97 13.26
C PHE A 136 11.00 -13.76 11.75
N VAL A 137 11.09 -14.85 10.99
CA VAL A 137 11.21 -14.79 9.52
C VAL A 137 9.95 -14.20 8.91
N THR A 138 8.77 -14.63 9.39
CA THR A 138 7.49 -14.11 8.89
C THR A 138 7.33 -12.62 9.16
N LEU A 139 7.71 -12.14 10.36
CA LEU A 139 7.67 -10.71 10.68
C LEU A 139 8.62 -9.89 9.83
N ILE A 140 9.86 -10.37 9.61
CA ILE A 140 10.84 -9.71 8.75
C ILE A 140 10.33 -9.65 7.32
N PHE A 141 9.81 -10.75 6.79
CA PHE A 141 9.28 -10.78 5.42
C PHE A 141 8.04 -9.90 5.28
N GLY A 142 7.13 -9.90 6.25
CA GLY A 142 5.98 -9.01 6.28
C GLY A 142 6.38 -7.54 6.32
N PHE A 143 7.33 -7.18 7.18
CA PHE A 143 7.90 -5.84 7.26
C PHE A 143 8.52 -5.39 5.94
N LEU A 144 9.37 -6.23 5.33
CA LEU A 144 10.03 -5.91 4.07
C LEU A 144 9.04 -5.87 2.91
N ALA A 145 8.14 -6.84 2.81
CA ALA A 145 7.13 -6.88 1.75
C ALA A 145 6.26 -5.64 1.75
N ALA A 146 5.64 -5.31 2.90
CA ALA A 146 4.79 -4.14 3.02
C ALA A 146 5.57 -2.84 2.79
N GLY A 147 6.75 -2.71 3.40
CA GLY A 147 7.56 -1.50 3.27
C GLY A 147 8.05 -1.23 1.86
N LEU A 148 8.50 -2.27 1.16
CA LEU A 148 8.98 -2.16 -0.21
C LEU A 148 7.83 -1.92 -1.20
N VAL A 149 6.73 -2.64 -1.05
CA VAL A 149 5.55 -2.44 -1.92
C VAL A 149 4.95 -1.04 -1.70
N TYR A 150 4.77 -0.62 -0.45
CA TYR A 150 4.16 0.67 -0.14
C TYR A 150 5.05 1.87 -0.52
N ALA A 151 6.37 1.72 -0.51
CA ALA A 151 7.28 2.75 -0.99
C ALA A 151 7.05 3.10 -2.47
N LEU A 152 6.55 2.16 -3.28
CA LEU A 152 6.18 2.41 -4.66
C LEU A 152 5.01 3.41 -4.80
N TYR A 153 4.13 3.52 -3.80
CA TYR A 153 3.09 4.54 -3.75
C TYR A 153 3.72 5.95 -3.75
N SER A 154 4.70 6.19 -2.88
CA SER A 154 5.41 7.47 -2.80
C SER A 154 6.20 7.77 -4.07
N ILE A 155 6.85 6.76 -4.66
CA ILE A 155 7.54 6.87 -5.95
C ILE A 155 6.54 7.20 -7.07
N GLY A 156 5.36 6.56 -7.07
CA GLY A 156 4.29 6.82 -8.02
C GLY A 156 3.80 8.27 -7.97
N LEU A 157 3.58 8.82 -6.77
CA LEU A 157 3.23 10.23 -6.58
C LEU A 157 4.34 11.17 -7.05
N ALA A 158 5.61 10.85 -6.77
CA ALA A 158 6.75 11.62 -7.25
C ALA A 158 6.89 11.59 -8.79
N MET A 159 6.60 10.46 -9.42
CA MET A 159 6.57 10.36 -10.88
C MET A 159 5.40 11.15 -11.49
N LEU A 160 4.24 11.16 -10.81
CA LEU A 160 3.07 11.91 -11.22
C LEU A 160 3.35 13.42 -11.19
N SER A 161 3.95 13.93 -10.12
CA SER A 161 4.31 15.35 -9.99
C SER A 161 5.34 15.84 -11.03
N ARG A 162 6.18 14.94 -11.55
CA ARG A 162 7.12 15.27 -12.65
C ARG A 162 6.46 15.27 -14.03
N ARG A 163 5.28 14.68 -14.18
CA ARG A 163 4.63 14.51 -15.48
C ARG A 163 3.42 15.43 -15.69
N PHE A 164 2.79 15.86 -14.63
CA PHE A 164 1.63 16.74 -14.65
C PHE A 164 1.92 18.03 -13.88
N SER A 165 1.36 19.16 -14.31
CA SER A 165 1.56 20.47 -13.69
C SER A 165 0.27 21.29 -13.66
N GLY A 166 0.21 22.33 -12.83
CA GLY A 166 -0.97 23.20 -12.71
C GLY A 166 -2.24 22.44 -12.31
N ALA A 167 -3.36 22.73 -12.95
CA ALA A 167 -4.64 22.10 -12.67
C ALA A 167 -4.68 20.61 -13.03
N GLU A 168 -3.85 20.17 -13.99
CA GLU A 168 -3.80 18.76 -14.40
C GLU A 168 -3.27 17.85 -13.28
N ILE A 169 -2.38 18.33 -12.39
CA ILE A 169 -1.84 17.50 -11.31
C ILE A 169 -2.92 17.11 -10.30
N VAL A 170 -3.88 17.99 -10.05
CA VAL A 170 -5.00 17.72 -9.14
C VAL A 170 -5.88 16.60 -9.70
N ALA A 171 -6.23 16.69 -10.99
CA ALA A 171 -7.02 15.67 -11.67
C ALA A 171 -6.27 14.33 -11.78
N ALA A 172 -4.96 14.37 -12.06
CA ALA A 172 -4.12 13.18 -12.12
C ALA A 172 -3.97 12.50 -10.75
N ASN A 173 -3.82 13.29 -9.68
CA ASN A 173 -3.76 12.77 -8.32
C ASN A 173 -5.09 12.12 -7.89
N ALA A 174 -6.23 12.76 -8.21
CA ALA A 174 -7.53 12.16 -7.96
C ALA A 174 -7.71 10.85 -8.75
N GLY A 175 -7.27 10.80 -10.02
CA GLY A 175 -7.25 9.58 -10.83
C GLY A 175 -6.37 8.50 -10.23
N PHE A 176 -5.21 8.88 -9.65
CA PHE A 176 -4.30 7.96 -8.95
C PHE A 176 -4.98 7.33 -7.73
N VAL A 177 -5.62 8.15 -6.89
CA VAL A 177 -6.34 7.66 -5.70
C VAL A 177 -7.49 6.73 -6.10
N ILE A 178 -8.29 7.10 -7.10
CA ILE A 178 -9.39 6.24 -7.56
C ILE A 178 -8.86 4.89 -8.06
N LEU A 179 -7.78 4.89 -8.85
CA LEU A 179 -7.20 3.65 -9.36
C LEU A 179 -6.61 2.80 -8.23
N PHE A 180 -5.98 3.43 -7.25
CA PHE A 180 -5.45 2.77 -6.07
C PHE A 180 -6.56 2.09 -5.26
N GLU A 181 -7.66 2.80 -4.98
CA GLU A 181 -8.79 2.25 -4.21
C GLU A 181 -9.54 1.14 -4.97
N LEU A 182 -9.69 1.26 -6.29
CA LEU A 182 -10.24 0.17 -7.10
C LEU A 182 -9.34 -1.08 -7.03
N SER A 183 -8.04 -0.89 -7.05
CA SER A 183 -7.08 -1.99 -6.94
C SER A 183 -7.07 -2.61 -5.54
N ASN A 184 -7.21 -1.80 -4.49
CA ASN A 184 -7.41 -2.25 -3.11
C ASN A 184 -8.67 -3.13 -2.99
N LEU A 185 -9.75 -2.77 -3.66
CA LEU A 185 -10.99 -3.56 -3.62
C LEU A 185 -10.83 -4.91 -4.33
N MET A 186 -10.15 -4.92 -5.48
CA MET A 186 -10.00 -6.12 -6.32
C MET A 186 -8.93 -7.09 -5.80
N GLY A 187 -7.85 -6.55 -5.21
CA GLY A 187 -6.71 -7.35 -4.75
C GLY A 187 -7.07 -8.48 -3.79
N PRO A 188 -7.72 -8.19 -2.65
CA PRO A 188 -8.12 -9.23 -1.69
C PRO A 188 -9.07 -10.25 -2.28
N TRP A 189 -9.96 -9.85 -3.20
CA TRP A 189 -10.90 -10.76 -3.84
C TRP A 189 -10.17 -11.80 -4.72
N VAL A 190 -9.26 -11.35 -5.58
CA VAL A 190 -8.46 -12.23 -6.44
C VAL A 190 -7.52 -13.10 -5.60
N ALA A 191 -6.82 -12.49 -4.65
CA ALA A 191 -5.89 -13.21 -3.77
C ALA A 191 -6.62 -14.24 -2.90
N GLY A 192 -7.81 -13.90 -2.36
CA GLY A 192 -8.63 -14.80 -1.58
C GLY A 192 -9.09 -16.02 -2.38
N PHE A 193 -9.54 -15.80 -3.61
CA PHE A 193 -9.90 -16.90 -4.53
C PHE A 193 -8.72 -17.85 -4.78
N LEU A 194 -7.52 -17.33 -4.99
CA LEU A 194 -6.32 -18.14 -5.19
C LEU A 194 -5.89 -18.88 -3.91
N LEU A 195 -6.07 -18.27 -2.75
CA LEU A 195 -5.83 -18.93 -1.45
C LEU A 195 -6.81 -20.07 -1.17
N ASP A 196 -8.05 -19.95 -1.59
CA ASP A 196 -9.06 -21.04 -1.47
C ASP A 196 -8.70 -22.22 -2.36
N ILE A 197 -8.07 -21.98 -3.53
CA ILE A 197 -7.56 -23.07 -4.40
C ILE A 197 -6.34 -23.73 -3.77
N ASN A 198 -5.37 -22.97 -3.32
CA ASN A 198 -4.16 -23.48 -2.67
C ASN A 198 -3.61 -22.49 -1.65
N MET A 199 -3.72 -22.82 -0.38
CA MET A 199 -3.34 -21.94 0.71
C MET A 199 -1.85 -21.56 0.74
N ARG A 200 -0.94 -22.43 0.27
CA ARG A 200 0.49 -22.14 0.22
C ARG A 200 0.92 -21.41 -1.05
N LEU A 201 0.31 -21.75 -2.18
CA LEU A 201 0.70 -21.20 -3.50
C LEU A 201 -0.15 -20.01 -3.93
N GLY A 202 -1.34 -19.83 -3.36
CA GLY A 202 -2.26 -18.76 -3.78
C GLY A 202 -1.67 -17.36 -3.65
N LEU A 203 -1.03 -17.06 -2.53
CA LEU A 203 -0.37 -15.76 -2.34
C LEU A 203 0.85 -15.56 -3.27
N PRO A 204 1.78 -16.52 -3.41
CA PRO A 204 2.84 -16.46 -4.41
C PRO A 204 2.33 -16.25 -5.85
N ILE A 205 1.33 -17.02 -6.27
CA ILE A 205 0.75 -16.90 -7.61
C ILE A 205 0.16 -15.50 -7.81
N PHE A 206 -0.60 -15.01 -6.83
CA PHE A 206 -1.18 -13.66 -6.86
C PHE A 206 -0.09 -12.59 -6.99
N THR A 207 0.88 -12.59 -6.09
CA THR A 207 1.93 -11.54 -6.06
C THR A 207 2.80 -11.56 -7.30
N LEU A 208 3.15 -12.73 -7.84
CA LEU A 208 3.97 -12.86 -9.04
C LEU A 208 3.20 -12.62 -10.34
N SER A 209 1.87 -12.76 -10.35
CA SER A 209 1.05 -12.46 -11.54
C SER A 209 0.75 -10.97 -11.73
N ILE A 210 0.88 -10.18 -10.68
CA ILE A 210 0.60 -8.74 -10.70
C ILE A 210 1.87 -7.91 -10.96
N GLY A 211 3.06 -8.42 -10.67
CA GLY A 211 4.36 -7.75 -10.85
C GLY A 211 4.93 -7.91 -12.24
#